data_d95783bb2b1e5066d173a84afc3acc91
#
_entry.id   d95783bb2b1e5066d173a84afc3acc91
#
_cell.length_a   1.000
_cell.length_b   1.000
_cell.length_c   1.000
_cell.angle_alpha   90.00
_cell.angle_beta   90.00
_cell.angle_gamma   90.00
#
_symmetry.space_group_name_H-M   'P 1'
#
loop_
_entity.id
_entity.type
_entity.pdbx_description
1 polymer ?
#
loop_
_entity_poly.entity_id
_entity_poly.type
_entity_poly.pdbx_seq_one_letter_code
_entity_poly.pdbx_strand_id
1 'polypeptide(L)'
;MPEDHKSQSMWGGRFSQAPSELVAEFNASISVDRALAEHDITGSIAHATMLGETGIITAEEADSIISGLEDVRADLRAGKFEWRTDLEDVHMNIEHELTNRIGAVGGKLHTGRSRNDQVATDFRLWVREHTHALIVELDKLRRVLISLAA
;
A
#
# COMPACT_ATOMS: atom_id res chain seq x y z
N MET A 1 20.65 30.39 -4.05
CA MET A 1 19.37 30.21 -3.37
C MET A 1 18.94 28.78 -3.70
N PRO A 2 18.91 27.82 -2.76
CA PRO A 2 18.37 26.49 -3.06
C PRO A 2 16.85 26.64 -3.20
N GLU A 3 16.30 26.15 -4.31
CA GLU A 3 14.87 26.07 -4.52
C GLU A 3 14.29 25.04 -3.55
N ASP A 4 13.43 25.53 -2.65
CA ASP A 4 12.59 24.72 -1.80
C ASP A 4 11.71 23.81 -2.69
N HIS A 5 12.07 22.54 -2.82
CA HIS A 5 11.18 21.51 -3.27
C HIS A 5 10.08 21.30 -2.23
N LYS A 6 9.08 22.20 -2.23
CA LYS A 6 7.84 21.98 -1.54
C LYS A 6 7.24 20.69 -2.08
N SER A 7 7.12 19.67 -1.23
CA SER A 7 6.38 18.47 -1.53
C SER A 7 4.98 18.87 -2.00
N GLN A 8 4.74 18.78 -3.31
CA GLN A 8 3.40 18.98 -3.84
C GLN A 8 2.56 17.81 -3.36
N SER A 9 1.63 18.09 -2.46
CA SER A 9 0.57 17.16 -2.11
C SER A 9 -0.09 16.69 -3.41
N MET A 10 -0.28 15.38 -3.59
CA MET A 10 -0.92 14.81 -4.79
C MET A 10 -2.30 15.41 -5.10
N TRP A 11 -2.93 16.06 -4.11
CA TRP A 11 -4.23 16.74 -4.19
C TRP A 11 -4.14 18.28 -4.26
N GLY A 12 -2.95 18.82 -4.43
CA GLY A 12 -2.66 20.26 -4.31
C GLY A 12 -3.19 21.18 -5.43
N GLY A 13 -3.80 20.67 -6.49
CA GLY A 13 -4.03 21.40 -7.74
C GLY A 13 -4.88 22.69 -7.67
N ARG A 14 -5.66 22.93 -6.60
CA ARG A 14 -6.47 24.14 -6.39
C ARG A 14 -6.16 24.91 -5.12
N PHE A 15 -5.34 24.36 -4.25
CA PHE A 15 -5.01 24.98 -2.96
C PHE A 15 -3.64 25.65 -3.03
N SER A 16 -3.58 26.90 -2.59
CA SER A 16 -2.33 27.68 -2.53
C SER A 16 -1.54 27.42 -1.25
N GLN A 17 -2.11 26.70 -0.28
CA GLN A 17 -1.50 26.37 1.00
C GLN A 17 -1.66 24.89 1.31
N ALA A 18 -0.64 24.30 1.91
CA ALA A 18 -0.73 22.95 2.47
C ALA A 18 -1.73 22.91 3.65
N PRO A 19 -2.38 21.76 3.93
CA PRO A 19 -3.17 21.57 5.13
C PRO A 19 -2.36 21.90 6.38
N SER A 20 -3.01 22.42 7.44
CA SER A 20 -2.33 22.59 8.73
C SER A 20 -1.93 21.22 9.32
N GLU A 21 -0.92 21.20 10.18
CA GLU A 21 -0.49 19.97 10.87
C GLU A 21 -1.66 19.28 11.58
N LEU A 22 -2.53 20.02 12.22
CA LEU A 22 -3.73 19.49 12.89
C LEU A 22 -4.67 18.78 11.92
N VAL A 23 -4.87 19.32 10.73
CA VAL A 23 -5.72 18.69 9.70
C VAL A 23 -5.04 17.45 9.12
N ALA A 24 -3.73 17.49 8.89
CA ALA A 24 -2.97 16.35 8.43
C ALA A 24 -3.03 15.20 9.46
N GLU A 25 -2.82 15.51 10.74
CA GLU A 25 -2.90 14.51 11.82
C GLU A 25 -4.32 13.95 11.99
N PHE A 26 -5.35 14.79 11.88
CA PHE A 26 -6.76 14.37 11.99
C PHE A 26 -7.17 13.43 10.85
N ASN A 27 -6.67 13.66 9.64
CA ASN A 27 -6.99 12.86 8.46
C ASN A 27 -6.13 11.59 8.35
N ALA A 28 -4.97 11.55 9.02
CA ALA A 28 -4.04 10.45 8.87
C ALA A 28 -4.60 9.13 9.43
N SER A 29 -4.66 8.10 8.58
CA SER A 29 -5.06 6.74 8.94
C SER A 29 -3.87 5.79 9.12
N ILE A 30 -2.65 6.24 8.81
CA ILE A 30 -1.44 5.42 8.78
C ILE A 30 -1.16 4.64 10.07
N SER A 31 -1.57 5.15 11.23
CA SER A 31 -1.41 4.45 12.51
C SER A 31 -2.16 3.12 12.57
N VAL A 32 -3.23 2.98 11.77
CA VAL A 32 -4.10 1.81 11.71
C VAL A 32 -3.88 1.02 10.41
N ASP A 33 -3.93 1.70 9.26
CA ASP A 33 -3.99 1.06 7.96
C ASP A 33 -2.63 0.52 7.46
N ARG A 34 -1.50 0.87 8.10
CA ARG A 34 -0.21 0.22 7.84
C ARG A 34 -0.25 -1.31 7.94
N ALA A 35 -1.24 -1.86 8.65
CA ALA A 35 -1.49 -3.30 8.71
C ALA A 35 -1.89 -3.90 7.35
N LEU A 36 -2.32 -3.07 6.40
CA LEU A 36 -2.71 -3.47 5.05
C LEU A 36 -1.54 -3.43 4.05
N ALA A 37 -0.34 -3.00 4.44
CA ALA A 37 0.76 -2.73 3.52
C ALA A 37 1.13 -3.91 2.59
N GLU A 38 1.23 -5.12 3.13
CA GLU A 38 1.52 -6.33 2.34
C GLU A 38 0.40 -6.64 1.33
N HIS A 39 -0.84 -6.35 1.71
CA HIS A 39 -2.02 -6.57 0.88
C HIS A 39 -2.11 -5.52 -0.23
N ASP A 40 -1.80 -4.26 0.09
CA ASP A 40 -1.73 -3.18 -0.89
C ASP A 40 -0.66 -3.47 -1.96
N ILE A 41 0.54 -3.89 -1.56
CA ILE A 41 1.58 -4.27 -2.52
C ILE A 41 1.12 -5.45 -3.38
N THR A 42 0.47 -6.45 -2.79
CA THR A 42 -0.06 -7.60 -3.54
C THR A 42 -1.12 -7.19 -4.56
N GLY A 43 -2.08 -6.36 -4.14
CA GLY A 43 -3.11 -5.81 -5.01
C GLY A 43 -2.54 -4.90 -6.10
N SER A 44 -1.56 -4.09 -5.76
CA SER A 44 -0.88 -3.16 -6.66
C SER A 44 -0.04 -3.88 -7.73
N ILE A 45 0.65 -4.97 -7.37
CA ILE A 45 1.35 -5.82 -8.35
C ILE A 45 0.35 -6.43 -9.35
N ALA A 46 -0.77 -6.99 -8.85
CA ALA A 46 -1.79 -7.54 -9.73
C ALA A 46 -2.39 -6.48 -10.66
N HIS A 47 -2.59 -5.25 -10.16
CA HIS A 47 -3.08 -4.12 -10.95
C HIS A 47 -2.07 -3.71 -12.03
N ALA A 48 -0.79 -3.55 -11.68
CA ALA A 48 0.28 -3.23 -12.64
C ALA A 48 0.41 -4.30 -13.72
N THR A 49 0.34 -5.58 -13.34
CA THR A 49 0.32 -6.69 -14.29
C THR A 49 -0.82 -6.56 -15.29
N MET A 50 -2.04 -6.34 -14.82
CA MET A 50 -3.22 -6.15 -15.65
C MET A 50 -3.06 -4.94 -16.60
N LEU A 51 -2.54 -3.81 -16.10
CA LEU A 51 -2.30 -2.62 -16.93
C LEU A 51 -1.32 -2.91 -18.08
N GLY A 52 -0.25 -3.67 -17.81
CA GLY A 52 0.72 -4.12 -18.83
C GLY A 52 0.10 -5.09 -19.83
N GLU A 53 -0.59 -6.13 -19.36
CA GLU A 53 -1.23 -7.16 -20.21
C GLU A 53 -2.31 -6.58 -21.12
N THR A 54 -3.01 -5.55 -20.67
CA THR A 54 -4.05 -4.87 -21.46
C THR A 54 -3.49 -3.75 -22.36
N GLY A 55 -2.18 -3.46 -22.29
CA GLY A 55 -1.53 -2.43 -23.08
C GLY A 55 -1.88 -0.99 -22.68
N ILE A 56 -2.38 -0.78 -21.47
CA ILE A 56 -2.63 0.56 -20.92
C ILE A 56 -1.31 1.26 -20.56
N ILE A 57 -0.35 0.48 -20.05
CA ILE A 57 1.05 0.86 -19.91
C ILE A 57 1.93 -0.12 -20.68
N THR A 58 3.20 0.21 -20.93
CA THR A 58 4.09 -0.73 -21.61
C THR A 58 4.50 -1.88 -20.69
N ALA A 59 4.95 -3.00 -21.26
CA ALA A 59 5.43 -4.14 -20.47
C ALA A 59 6.62 -3.73 -19.58
N GLU A 60 7.55 -2.94 -20.12
CA GLU A 60 8.72 -2.46 -19.40
C GLU A 60 8.34 -1.54 -18.21
N GLU A 61 7.28 -0.74 -18.37
CA GLU A 61 6.74 0.09 -17.29
C GLU A 61 6.08 -0.76 -16.21
N ALA A 62 5.31 -1.79 -16.60
CA ALA A 62 4.72 -2.74 -15.66
C ALA A 62 5.79 -3.49 -14.87
N ASP A 63 6.82 -4.01 -15.53
CA ASP A 63 7.95 -4.71 -14.91
C ASP A 63 8.71 -3.80 -13.93
N SER A 64 8.92 -2.53 -14.31
CA SER A 64 9.56 -1.55 -13.44
C SER A 64 8.73 -1.29 -12.17
N ILE A 65 7.42 -1.12 -12.30
CA ILE A 65 6.50 -0.92 -11.17
C ILE A 65 6.51 -2.16 -10.26
N ILE A 66 6.38 -3.35 -10.83
CA ILE A 66 6.36 -4.61 -10.07
C ILE A 66 7.67 -4.80 -9.30
N SER A 67 8.82 -4.61 -9.96
CA SER A 67 10.12 -4.70 -9.30
C SER A 67 10.28 -3.67 -8.17
N GLY A 68 9.87 -2.41 -8.40
CA GLY A 68 9.90 -1.38 -7.38
C GLY A 68 9.01 -1.68 -6.18
N LEU A 69 7.84 -2.27 -6.40
CA LEU A 69 6.93 -2.70 -5.33
C LEU A 69 7.52 -3.87 -4.52
N GLU A 70 8.22 -4.81 -5.16
CA GLU A 70 8.90 -5.90 -4.44
C GLU A 70 10.07 -5.36 -3.60
N ASP A 71 10.79 -4.35 -4.07
CA ASP A 71 11.84 -3.69 -3.28
C ASP A 71 11.25 -2.96 -2.06
N VAL A 72 10.09 -2.28 -2.23
CA VAL A 72 9.35 -1.68 -1.11
C VAL A 72 8.91 -2.75 -0.11
N ARG A 73 8.39 -3.88 -0.59
CA ARG A 73 8.01 -5.03 0.24
C ARG A 73 9.20 -5.57 1.05
N ALA A 74 10.36 -5.68 0.41
CA ALA A 74 11.58 -6.15 1.09
C ALA A 74 11.98 -5.22 2.24
N ASP A 75 11.88 -3.90 2.03
CA ASP A 75 12.19 -2.92 3.08
C ASP A 75 11.15 -2.92 4.20
N LEU A 76 9.87 -3.10 3.88
CA LEU A 76 8.81 -3.29 4.89
C LEU A 76 9.13 -4.47 5.81
N ARG A 77 9.46 -5.64 5.22
CA ARG A 77 9.79 -6.87 5.96
C ARG A 77 11.08 -6.74 6.76
N ALA A 78 12.03 -5.95 6.27
CA ALA A 78 13.29 -5.66 6.97
C ALA A 78 13.15 -4.59 8.07
N GLY A 79 11.98 -3.98 8.22
CA GLY A 79 11.75 -2.87 9.16
C GLY A 79 12.50 -1.59 8.80
N LYS A 80 12.84 -1.42 7.52
CA LYS A 80 13.57 -0.25 7.00
C LYS A 80 12.65 0.80 6.40
N PHE A 81 11.39 0.49 6.20
CA PHE A 81 10.42 1.40 5.61
C PHE A 81 10.03 2.49 6.61
N GLU A 82 10.16 3.75 6.21
CA GLU A 82 9.83 4.90 7.03
C GLU A 82 8.42 5.38 6.74
N TRP A 83 7.54 5.27 7.74
CA TRP A 83 6.17 5.76 7.64
C TRP A 83 6.10 7.26 7.86
N ARG A 84 5.37 7.94 6.99
CA ARG A 84 5.17 9.39 7.02
C ARG A 84 3.70 9.71 7.24
N THR A 85 3.41 10.44 8.33
CA THR A 85 2.05 10.86 8.68
C THR A 85 1.50 11.94 7.73
N ASP A 86 2.38 12.76 7.15
CA ASP A 86 2.02 13.79 6.17
C ASP A 86 1.58 13.21 4.82
N LEU A 87 1.76 11.90 4.60
CA LEU A 87 1.25 11.14 3.45
C LEU A 87 -0.08 10.44 3.75
N GLU A 88 -0.76 10.78 4.86
CA GLU A 88 -2.12 10.39 5.19
C GLU A 88 -2.33 8.88 5.42
N ASP A 89 -2.18 8.04 4.39
CA ASP A 89 -2.51 6.61 4.42
C ASP A 89 -1.36 5.70 3.96
N VAL A 90 -1.53 4.39 4.14
CA VAL A 90 -0.57 3.36 3.73
C VAL A 90 -0.30 3.41 2.23
N HIS A 91 -1.31 3.67 1.44
CA HIS A 91 -1.25 3.64 -0.02
C HIS A 91 -0.40 4.79 -0.55
N MET A 92 -0.61 6.02 -0.04
CA MET A 92 0.23 7.18 -0.40
C MET A 92 1.69 6.99 0.03
N ASN A 93 1.93 6.38 1.18
CA ASN A 93 3.28 6.06 1.62
C ASN A 93 3.98 5.11 0.65
N ILE A 94 3.31 4.03 0.22
CA ILE A 94 3.84 3.05 -0.73
C ILE A 94 4.02 3.66 -2.12
N GLU A 95 3.03 4.40 -2.64
CA GLU A 95 3.10 5.07 -3.95
C GLU A 95 4.21 6.15 -3.99
N HIS A 96 4.39 6.89 -2.89
CA HIS A 96 5.45 7.88 -2.75
C HIS A 96 6.83 7.21 -2.80
N GLU A 97 7.05 6.17 -2.01
CA GLU A 97 8.31 5.44 -1.99
C GLU A 97 8.61 4.77 -3.33
N LEU A 98 7.61 4.16 -3.97
CA LEU A 98 7.73 3.62 -5.31
C LEU A 98 8.20 4.70 -6.30
N THR A 99 7.53 5.87 -6.28
CA THR A 99 7.86 6.98 -7.18
C THR A 99 9.27 7.53 -6.93
N ASN A 100 9.71 7.57 -5.67
CA ASN A 100 11.09 7.97 -5.34
C ASN A 100 12.13 7.01 -5.95
N ARG A 101 11.82 5.72 -6.03
CA ARG A 101 12.73 4.69 -6.56
C ARG A 101 12.77 4.64 -8.08
N ILE A 102 11.61 4.66 -8.73
CA ILE A 102 11.51 4.43 -10.18
C ILE A 102 11.09 5.67 -10.98
N GLY A 103 10.99 6.83 -10.31
CA GLY A 103 10.65 8.10 -10.97
C GLY A 103 9.19 8.17 -11.43
N ALA A 104 8.91 8.95 -12.46
CA ALA A 104 7.57 9.25 -12.97
C ALA A 104 6.75 8.01 -13.36
N VAL A 105 7.40 6.89 -13.68
CA VAL A 105 6.73 5.62 -14.01
C VAL A 105 5.92 5.11 -12.81
N GLY A 106 6.39 5.34 -11.58
CA GLY A 106 5.66 4.96 -10.36
C GLY A 106 4.26 5.54 -10.27
N GLY A 107 4.07 6.78 -10.75
CA GLY A 107 2.75 7.43 -10.79
C GLY A 107 1.73 6.76 -11.72
N LYS A 108 2.19 5.93 -12.68
CA LYS A 108 1.30 5.18 -13.57
C LYS A 108 0.56 4.04 -12.87
N LEU A 109 1.02 3.62 -11.69
CA LEU A 109 0.34 2.61 -10.88
C LEU A 109 -1.12 2.99 -10.58
N HIS A 110 -1.41 4.30 -10.43
CA HIS A 110 -2.78 4.76 -10.11
C HIS A 110 -3.70 4.87 -11.34
N THR A 111 -3.24 4.46 -12.52
CA THR A 111 -4.03 4.55 -13.76
C THR A 111 -5.30 3.69 -13.67
N GLY A 112 -6.47 4.31 -13.93
CA GLY A 112 -7.75 3.63 -13.91
C GLY A 112 -8.19 3.09 -12.54
N ARG A 113 -7.61 3.57 -11.45
CA ARG A 113 -7.83 3.10 -10.09
C ARG A 113 -8.43 4.21 -9.21
N SER A 114 -9.32 3.85 -8.31
CA SER A 114 -9.78 4.70 -7.22
C SER A 114 -9.18 4.24 -5.90
N ARG A 115 -8.87 5.17 -4.99
CA ARG A 115 -8.48 4.82 -3.62
C ARG A 115 -9.53 3.92 -2.94
N ASN A 116 -10.81 4.12 -3.25
CA ASN A 116 -11.89 3.33 -2.67
C ASN A 116 -11.84 1.85 -3.06
N ASP A 117 -11.58 1.52 -4.32
CA ASP A 117 -11.46 0.11 -4.75
C ASP A 117 -10.18 -0.53 -4.22
N GLN A 118 -9.09 0.23 -4.12
CA GLN A 118 -7.82 -0.18 -3.53
C GLN A 118 -8.01 -0.58 -2.07
N VAL A 119 -8.50 0.33 -1.24
CA VAL A 119 -8.76 0.07 0.19
C VAL A 119 -9.68 -1.14 0.40
N ALA A 120 -10.77 -1.23 -0.38
CA ALA A 120 -11.72 -2.33 -0.27
C ALA A 120 -11.08 -3.69 -0.64
N THR A 121 -10.21 -3.71 -1.66
CA THR A 121 -9.48 -4.91 -2.06
C THR A 121 -8.51 -5.35 -0.98
N ASP A 122 -7.71 -4.44 -0.46
CA ASP A 122 -6.68 -4.72 0.54
C ASP A 122 -7.30 -5.20 1.86
N PHE A 123 -8.38 -4.55 2.28
CA PHE A 123 -9.13 -4.98 3.47
C PHE A 123 -9.73 -6.39 3.28
N ARG A 124 -10.25 -6.72 2.10
CA ARG A 124 -10.75 -8.07 1.81
C ARG A 124 -9.64 -9.12 1.80
N LEU A 125 -8.47 -8.80 1.27
CA LEU A 125 -7.30 -9.69 1.31
C LEU A 125 -6.86 -9.91 2.75
N TRP A 126 -6.77 -8.87 3.56
CA TRP A 126 -6.45 -8.93 4.98
C TRP A 126 -7.44 -9.80 5.77
N VAL A 127 -8.74 -9.56 5.61
CA VAL A 127 -9.79 -10.37 6.27
C VAL A 127 -9.69 -11.83 5.88
N ARG A 128 -9.46 -12.13 4.59
CA ARG A 128 -9.32 -13.51 4.11
C ARG A 128 -8.13 -14.21 4.75
N GLU A 129 -6.98 -13.56 4.81
CA GLU A 129 -5.77 -14.13 5.42
C GLU A 129 -5.96 -14.38 6.92
N HIS A 130 -6.48 -13.39 7.66
CA HIS A 130 -6.68 -13.51 9.10
C HIS A 130 -7.78 -14.51 9.46
N THR A 131 -8.82 -14.63 8.63
CA THR A 131 -9.85 -15.68 8.80
C THR A 131 -9.23 -17.05 8.60
N HIS A 132 -8.37 -17.23 7.60
CA HIS A 132 -7.68 -18.51 7.40
C HIS A 132 -6.77 -18.86 8.58
N ALA A 133 -5.99 -17.91 9.07
CA ALA A 133 -5.16 -18.09 10.27
C ALA A 133 -6.00 -18.49 11.50
N LEU A 134 -7.13 -17.83 11.71
CA LEU A 134 -8.05 -18.16 12.81
C LEU A 134 -8.60 -19.59 12.70
N ILE A 135 -8.98 -20.04 11.50
CA ILE A 135 -9.44 -21.42 11.27
C ILE A 135 -8.35 -22.42 11.66
N VAL A 136 -7.09 -22.15 11.31
CA VAL A 136 -5.95 -23.01 11.68
C VAL A 136 -5.79 -23.09 13.21
N GLU A 137 -5.89 -21.97 13.92
CA GLU A 137 -5.77 -21.96 15.38
C GLU A 137 -6.96 -22.67 16.07
N LEU A 138 -8.16 -22.51 15.56
CA LEU A 138 -9.33 -23.25 16.05
C LEU A 138 -9.20 -24.76 15.84
N ASP A 139 -8.65 -25.20 14.72
CA ASP A 139 -8.38 -26.63 14.49
C ASP A 139 -7.35 -27.19 15.47
N LYS A 140 -6.29 -26.43 15.77
CA LYS A 140 -5.30 -26.80 16.81
C LYS A 140 -5.97 -26.96 18.15
N LEU A 141 -6.79 -25.99 18.59
CA LEU A 141 -7.54 -26.07 19.84
C LEU A 141 -8.46 -27.30 19.87
N ARG A 142 -9.20 -27.54 18.80
CA ARG A 142 -10.07 -28.71 18.68
C ARG A 142 -9.30 -30.02 18.87
N ARG A 143 -8.12 -30.16 18.27
CA ARG A 143 -7.26 -31.36 18.40
C ARG A 143 -6.79 -31.57 19.83
N VAL A 144 -6.40 -30.50 20.52
CA VAL A 144 -6.01 -30.57 21.93
C VAL A 144 -7.17 -31.04 22.80
N LEU A 145 -8.37 -30.49 22.62
CA LEU A 145 -9.56 -30.90 23.40
C LEU A 145 -9.92 -32.36 23.16
N ILE A 146 -9.83 -32.85 21.93
CA ILE A 146 -10.04 -34.28 21.60
C ILE A 146 -9.02 -35.16 22.33
N SER A 147 -7.74 -34.76 22.30
CA SER A 147 -6.66 -35.51 22.97
C SER A 147 -6.83 -35.56 24.50
N LEU A 148 -7.40 -34.50 25.08
CA LEU A 148 -7.67 -34.47 26.55
C LEU A 148 -8.90 -35.30 26.95
N ALA A 149 -9.80 -35.56 26.01
CA ALA A 149 -11.02 -36.33 26.24
C ALA A 149 -10.86 -37.84 25.98
N ALA A 150 -9.73 -38.24 25.37
CA ALA A 150 -9.39 -39.63 25.06
C ALA A 150 -8.58 -40.29 26.20
#